data_9b6b73fd570fd01024d411eb1e9e31a4
#
_entry.id   9b6b73fd570fd01024d411eb1e9e31a4
#
_cell.length_a   1.000
_cell.length_b   1.000
_cell.length_c   1.000
_cell.angle_alpha   90.00
_cell.angle_beta   90.00
_cell.angle_gamma   90.00
#
_symmetry.space_group_name_H-M   'P 1'
#
loop_
_entity.id
_entity.type
_entity.pdbx_description
1 polymer ?
#
loop_
_entity_poly.entity_id
_entity_poly.type
_entity_poly.pdbx_seq_one_letter_code
_entity_poly.pdbx_strand_id
1 'polypeptide(L)'
;METERREEMKLLRKNKVIFYSILVIWMLAGTIIFNYSVGHAQNQVDSNEFYKFMKIFRDVVLMVKQNYVEDIKMEELFEYAINGMLEDVDPHTNFMKPDDFKEFQTSTMGEFGGLGITIDKQGDYITVVSPIEGTPAYKMGIQAGDKIVKVDGENVVGINTDDVIKKMRGEKGSKVLITISRPGLKNTLDFEIIRDIIKIKSIPYAFKLDNGIGYIRIRQFNANTSSELRQSLDTLEKEGIRGLLIDLRFNPGGLLNEAIDTVNEFIGGEKLVVFTKGRVPQY
;
A
#
# COMPACT_ATOMS: atom_id res chain seq x y z
N MET A 1 27.58 -49.57 61.06
CA MET A 1 28.75 -48.79 60.59
C MET A 1 28.79 -48.64 59.05
N GLU A 2 28.67 -49.72 58.26
CA GLU A 2 28.74 -49.60 56.79
C GLU A 2 27.45 -49.07 56.14
N THR A 3 26.30 -49.38 56.72
CA THR A 3 24.98 -48.87 56.32
C THR A 3 24.79 -47.38 56.61
N GLU A 4 25.29 -46.91 57.74
CA GLU A 4 25.25 -45.45 58.10
C GLU A 4 26.14 -44.62 57.19
N ARG A 5 27.34 -45.08 56.86
CA ARG A 5 28.20 -44.38 55.86
C ARG A 5 27.58 -44.30 54.47
N ARG A 6 26.81 -45.27 54.03
CA ARG A 6 26.11 -45.26 52.75
C ARG A 6 24.98 -44.23 52.72
N GLU A 7 24.26 -44.12 53.85
CA GLU A 7 23.16 -43.11 53.98
C GLU A 7 23.73 -41.68 54.06
N GLU A 8 24.81 -41.43 54.80
CA GLU A 8 25.48 -40.15 54.83
C GLU A 8 26.03 -39.73 53.42
N MET A 9 26.64 -40.64 52.71
CA MET A 9 27.11 -40.37 51.36
C MET A 9 25.98 -40.08 50.38
N LYS A 10 24.82 -40.74 50.50
CA LYS A 10 23.62 -40.43 49.68
C LYS A 10 23.09 -39.01 50.03
N LEU A 11 23.04 -38.67 51.30
CA LEU A 11 22.58 -37.34 51.76
C LEU A 11 23.48 -36.22 51.25
N LEU A 12 24.80 -36.43 51.34
CA LEU A 12 25.79 -35.46 50.84
C LEU A 12 25.71 -35.31 49.32
N ARG A 13 25.45 -36.40 48.61
CA ARG A 13 25.28 -36.35 47.12
C ARG A 13 24.00 -35.67 46.72
N LYS A 14 22.91 -35.89 47.46
CA LYS A 14 21.63 -35.18 47.26
C LYS A 14 21.73 -33.69 47.51
N ASN A 15 22.41 -33.30 48.60
CA ASN A 15 22.62 -31.89 48.95
C ASN A 15 23.51 -31.19 47.92
N LYS A 16 24.54 -31.83 47.40
CA LYS A 16 25.36 -31.29 46.31
C LYS A 16 24.54 -31.09 45.00
N VAL A 17 23.68 -32.03 44.62
CA VAL A 17 22.82 -31.90 43.47
C VAL A 17 21.87 -30.76 43.65
N ILE A 18 21.22 -30.59 44.79
CA ILE A 18 20.32 -29.47 45.10
C ILE A 18 21.08 -28.16 45.04
N PHE A 19 22.29 -28.10 45.60
CA PHE A 19 23.11 -26.88 45.59
C PHE A 19 23.50 -26.46 44.14
N TYR A 20 23.91 -27.40 43.30
CA TYR A 20 24.23 -27.12 41.89
C TYR A 20 23.00 -26.73 41.10
N SER A 21 21.85 -27.32 41.36
CA SER A 21 20.58 -26.94 40.72
C SER A 21 20.16 -25.53 41.05
N ILE A 22 20.29 -25.12 42.30
CA ILE A 22 20.01 -23.75 42.76
C ILE A 22 20.99 -22.75 42.10
N LEU A 23 22.27 -23.10 42.01
CA LEU A 23 23.30 -22.26 41.40
C LEU A 23 23.03 -22.04 39.89
N VAL A 24 22.59 -23.08 39.17
CA VAL A 24 22.20 -23.01 37.75
C VAL A 24 20.95 -22.15 37.58
N ILE A 25 19.95 -22.29 38.47
CA ILE A 25 18.75 -21.43 38.44
C ILE A 25 19.10 -19.97 38.65
N TRP A 26 20.00 -19.66 39.59
CA TRP A 26 20.48 -18.31 39.84
C TRP A 26 21.26 -17.73 38.64
N MET A 27 22.10 -18.53 37.98
CA MET A 27 22.78 -18.09 36.75
C MET A 27 21.79 -17.81 35.61
N LEU A 28 20.79 -18.67 35.42
CA LEU A 28 19.76 -18.47 34.40
C LEU A 28 18.90 -17.23 34.71
N ALA A 29 18.49 -17.04 35.96
CA ALA A 29 17.76 -15.86 36.37
C ALA A 29 18.60 -14.59 36.20
N GLY A 30 19.88 -14.62 36.53
CA GLY A 30 20.81 -13.50 36.33
C GLY A 30 20.99 -13.13 34.86
N THR A 31 21.09 -14.12 33.95
CA THR A 31 21.18 -13.86 32.50
C THR A 31 19.88 -13.30 31.94
N ILE A 32 18.72 -13.75 32.41
CA ILE A 32 17.40 -13.23 32.00
C ILE A 32 17.26 -11.77 32.47
N ILE A 33 17.57 -11.48 33.73
CA ILE A 33 17.51 -10.10 34.28
C ILE A 33 18.49 -9.18 33.56
N PHE A 34 19.72 -9.66 33.28
CA PHE A 34 20.73 -8.88 32.56
C PHE A 34 20.29 -8.57 31.12
N ASN A 35 19.78 -9.55 30.38
CA ASN A 35 19.27 -9.33 29.02
C ASN A 35 18.04 -8.41 29.02
N TYR A 36 17.14 -8.53 30.01
CA TYR A 36 16.00 -7.63 30.16
C TYR A 36 16.45 -6.18 30.45
N SER A 37 17.45 -6.00 31.30
CA SER A 37 17.99 -4.67 31.64
C SER A 37 18.75 -4.03 30.48
N VAL A 38 19.54 -4.81 29.71
CA VAL A 38 20.26 -4.31 28.54
C VAL A 38 19.30 -3.97 27.40
N GLY A 39 18.27 -4.79 27.17
CA GLY A 39 17.24 -4.51 26.14
C GLY A 39 16.42 -3.24 26.44
N HIS A 40 16.19 -2.90 27.71
CA HIS A 40 15.48 -1.67 28.08
C HIS A 40 16.37 -0.42 28.07
N ALA A 41 17.66 -0.55 28.32
CA ALA A 41 18.58 0.59 28.31
C ALA A 41 18.86 1.16 26.91
N GLN A 42 18.66 0.37 25.85
CA GLN A 42 18.92 0.78 24.47
C GLN A 42 17.77 1.57 23.80
N ASN A 43 16.58 1.64 24.40
CA ASN A 43 15.40 2.30 23.85
C ASN A 43 14.81 3.43 24.74
N GLN A 44 15.52 3.89 25.75
CA GLN A 44 15.10 5.12 26.44
C GLN A 44 15.53 6.34 25.60
N VAL A 45 14.66 6.76 24.70
CA VAL A 45 14.50 8.20 24.44
C VAL A 45 14.36 8.82 25.81
N ASP A 46 15.22 9.79 26.17
CA ASP A 46 15.11 10.47 27.46
C ASP A 46 13.69 11.04 27.57
N SER A 47 12.86 10.36 28.35
CA SER A 47 11.42 10.67 28.43
C SER A 47 11.21 12.13 28.86
N ASN A 48 12.10 12.69 29.65
CA ASN A 48 12.05 14.08 30.12
C ASN A 48 12.32 15.05 28.96
N GLU A 49 13.28 14.74 28.08
CA GLU A 49 13.58 15.54 26.91
C GLU A 49 12.43 15.50 25.90
N PHE A 50 11.89 14.31 25.63
CA PHE A 50 10.73 14.14 24.78
C PHE A 50 9.51 14.95 25.26
N TYR A 51 9.16 14.85 26.55
CA TYR A 51 8.04 15.61 27.12
C TYR A 51 8.27 17.12 27.10
N LYS A 52 9.51 17.57 27.26
CA LYS A 52 9.85 19.00 27.13
C LYS A 52 9.57 19.52 25.71
N PHE A 53 10.00 18.81 24.68
CA PHE A 53 9.74 19.21 23.29
C PHE A 53 8.27 19.08 22.91
N MET A 54 7.57 18.05 23.39
CA MET A 54 6.13 17.91 23.18
C MET A 54 5.32 19.04 23.79
N LYS A 55 5.77 19.58 24.94
CA LYS A 55 5.14 20.77 25.53
C LYS A 55 5.31 22.00 24.63
N ILE A 56 6.52 22.24 24.13
CA ILE A 56 6.80 23.35 23.20
C ILE A 56 5.94 23.20 21.94
N PHE A 57 5.91 22.01 21.35
CA PHE A 57 5.12 21.71 20.17
C PHE A 57 3.63 22.00 20.39
N ARG A 58 3.06 21.50 21.49
CA ARG A 58 1.66 21.79 21.87
C ARG A 58 1.41 23.28 21.97
N ASP A 59 2.29 24.02 22.66
CA ASP A 59 2.12 25.44 22.92
C ASP A 59 2.15 26.24 21.59
N VAL A 60 3.01 25.85 20.64
CA VAL A 60 3.06 26.44 19.29
C VAL A 60 1.79 26.12 18.50
N VAL A 61 1.32 24.86 18.49
CA VAL A 61 0.08 24.47 17.81
C VAL A 61 -1.12 25.25 18.35
N LEU A 62 -1.24 25.41 19.66
CA LEU A 62 -2.31 26.17 20.29
C LEU A 62 -2.21 27.67 19.96
N MET A 63 -0.99 28.23 19.92
CA MET A 63 -0.77 29.63 19.56
C MET A 63 -1.22 29.88 18.11
N VAL A 64 -0.85 29.01 17.16
CA VAL A 64 -1.29 29.12 15.76
C VAL A 64 -2.80 29.00 15.66
N LYS A 65 -3.40 27.98 16.30
CA LYS A 65 -4.86 27.77 16.28
C LYS A 65 -5.64 28.98 16.79
N GLN A 66 -5.11 29.68 17.79
CA GLN A 66 -5.77 30.80 18.45
C GLN A 66 -5.57 32.14 17.72
N ASN A 67 -4.44 32.33 17.07
CA ASN A 67 -4.02 33.67 16.58
C ASN A 67 -3.89 33.75 15.05
N TYR A 68 -3.97 32.63 14.33
CA TYR A 68 -3.90 32.69 12.87
C TYR A 68 -5.12 33.40 12.29
N VAL A 69 -4.95 34.09 11.17
CA VAL A 69 -5.97 34.94 10.55
C VAL A 69 -7.21 34.14 10.08
N GLU A 70 -7.00 32.89 9.69
CA GLU A 70 -8.06 31.97 9.25
C GLU A 70 -8.27 30.86 10.27
N ASP A 71 -9.49 30.32 10.34
CA ASP A 71 -9.77 29.17 11.23
C ASP A 71 -9.24 27.89 10.58
N ILE A 72 -8.13 27.37 11.10
CA ILE A 72 -7.52 26.12 10.68
C ILE A 72 -7.98 25.00 11.63
N LYS A 73 -8.39 23.87 11.07
CA LYS A 73 -8.74 22.69 11.89
C LYS A 73 -7.51 22.14 12.60
N MET A 74 -7.72 21.60 13.80
CA MET A 74 -6.62 20.99 14.59
C MET A 74 -5.97 19.83 13.82
N GLU A 75 -6.75 19.03 13.14
CA GLU A 75 -6.28 17.93 12.29
C GLU A 75 -5.30 18.39 11.21
N GLU A 76 -5.62 19.48 10.53
CA GLU A 76 -4.77 20.09 9.48
C GLU A 76 -3.44 20.58 10.05
N LEU A 77 -3.46 21.20 11.26
CA LEU A 77 -2.22 21.66 11.90
C LEU A 77 -1.29 20.50 12.26
N PHE A 78 -1.83 19.39 12.77
CA PHE A 78 -1.03 18.20 13.04
C PHE A 78 -0.49 17.58 11.76
N GLU A 79 -1.27 17.55 10.70
CA GLU A 79 -0.85 17.07 9.38
C GLU A 79 0.30 17.90 8.81
N TYR A 80 0.17 19.24 8.84
CA TYR A 80 1.25 20.14 8.40
C TYR A 80 2.53 19.94 9.21
N ALA A 81 2.40 19.74 10.52
CA ALA A 81 3.56 19.50 11.38
C ALA A 81 4.25 18.17 11.09
N ILE A 82 3.48 17.09 10.88
CA ILE A 82 4.04 15.77 10.51
C ILE A 82 4.71 15.85 9.13
N ASN A 83 4.06 16.44 8.14
CA ASN A 83 4.60 16.55 6.79
C ASN A 83 5.87 17.41 6.76
N GLY A 84 5.88 18.57 7.44
CA GLY A 84 7.08 19.40 7.53
C GLY A 84 8.25 18.67 8.22
N MET A 85 7.99 17.91 9.28
CA MET A 85 9.02 17.09 9.92
C MET A 85 9.59 16.02 8.97
N LEU A 86 8.74 15.35 8.19
CA LEU A 86 9.15 14.27 7.29
C LEU A 86 9.89 14.81 6.06
N GLU A 87 9.49 15.96 5.53
CA GLU A 87 10.14 16.64 4.41
C GLU A 87 11.62 16.95 4.70
N ASP A 88 11.91 17.36 5.96
CA ASP A 88 13.29 17.62 6.40
C ASP A 88 14.10 16.33 6.64
N VAL A 89 13.46 15.18 6.78
CA VAL A 89 14.16 13.88 6.97
C VAL A 89 14.69 13.35 5.63
N ASP A 90 13.81 13.17 4.66
CA ASP A 90 14.17 12.82 3.29
C ASP A 90 12.97 12.98 2.34
N PRO A 91 13.20 13.21 1.02
CA PRO A 91 12.12 13.48 0.07
C PRO A 91 11.21 12.28 -0.25
N HIS A 92 11.51 11.08 0.25
CA HIS A 92 10.74 9.85 0.00
C HIS A 92 9.93 9.41 1.20
N THR A 93 10.19 9.99 2.38
CA THR A 93 9.43 9.70 3.60
C THR A 93 8.13 10.50 3.62
N ASN A 94 6.99 9.82 3.58
CA ASN A 94 5.67 10.44 3.51
C ASN A 94 4.74 9.93 4.60
N PHE A 95 3.88 10.81 5.09
CA PHE A 95 2.73 10.44 5.91
C PHE A 95 1.50 10.30 5.02
N MET A 96 0.82 9.18 5.12
CA MET A 96 -0.44 8.93 4.42
C MET A 96 -1.59 8.87 5.42
N LYS A 97 -2.64 9.63 5.16
CA LYS A 97 -3.90 9.46 5.89
C LYS A 97 -4.50 8.08 5.62
N PRO A 98 -5.41 7.58 6.46
CA PRO A 98 -6.05 6.27 6.25
C PRO A 98 -6.68 6.11 4.86
N ASP A 99 -7.34 7.15 4.35
CA ASP A 99 -7.96 7.12 3.02
C ASP A 99 -6.93 7.10 1.89
N ASP A 100 -5.88 7.93 2.00
CA ASP A 100 -4.77 7.96 1.04
C ASP A 100 -4.00 6.64 1.04
N PHE A 101 -3.78 6.06 2.23
CA PHE A 101 -3.15 4.74 2.36
C PHE A 101 -3.99 3.64 1.71
N LYS A 102 -5.33 3.68 1.87
CA LYS A 102 -6.24 2.75 1.20
C LYS A 102 -6.19 2.90 -0.32
N GLU A 103 -6.07 4.12 -0.82
CA GLU A 103 -5.91 4.38 -2.25
C GLU A 103 -4.54 3.89 -2.76
N PHE A 104 -3.48 4.15 -2.01
CA PHE A 104 -2.14 3.61 -2.29
C PHE A 104 -2.13 2.09 -2.32
N GLN A 105 -2.73 1.42 -1.32
CA GLN A 105 -2.87 -0.04 -1.32
C GLN A 105 -3.63 -0.54 -2.55
N THR A 106 -4.72 0.13 -2.93
CA THR A 106 -5.52 -0.20 -4.10
C THR A 106 -4.70 -0.15 -5.39
N SER A 107 -3.94 0.93 -5.58
CA SER A 107 -3.07 1.08 -6.76
C SER A 107 -1.95 0.03 -6.79
N THR A 108 -1.41 -0.30 -5.63
CA THR A 108 -0.32 -1.27 -5.45
C THR A 108 -0.80 -2.70 -5.68
N MET A 109 -2.00 -3.06 -5.20
CA MET A 109 -2.61 -4.37 -5.46
C MET A 109 -3.08 -4.52 -6.90
N GLY A 110 -3.23 -3.42 -7.65
CA GLY A 110 -3.70 -3.44 -9.02
C GLY A 110 -5.20 -3.75 -9.17
N GLU A 111 -5.97 -3.52 -8.10
CA GLU A 111 -7.42 -3.73 -8.11
C GLU A 111 -8.13 -2.81 -7.13
N PHE A 112 -9.37 -2.43 -7.44
CA PHE A 112 -10.20 -1.61 -6.57
C PHE A 112 -11.68 -1.93 -6.70
N GLY A 113 -12.42 -1.70 -5.63
CA GLY A 113 -13.88 -1.79 -5.66
C GLY A 113 -14.50 -0.56 -6.33
N GLY A 114 -15.29 -0.77 -7.38
CA GLY A 114 -15.87 0.33 -8.14
C GLY A 114 -16.73 -0.11 -9.30
N LEU A 115 -16.89 0.77 -10.29
CA LEU A 115 -17.79 0.61 -11.43
C LEU A 115 -17.07 0.18 -12.71
N GLY A 116 -15.77 0.48 -12.83
CA GLY A 116 -14.98 0.23 -14.04
C GLY A 116 -15.24 1.26 -15.14
N ILE A 117 -15.11 2.54 -14.81
CA ILE A 117 -15.28 3.66 -15.73
C ILE A 117 -13.99 4.49 -15.75
N THR A 118 -13.49 4.78 -16.94
CA THR A 118 -12.47 5.82 -17.13
C THR A 118 -13.19 7.15 -17.33
N ILE A 119 -12.87 8.14 -16.52
CA ILE A 119 -13.51 9.46 -16.53
C ILE A 119 -12.48 10.56 -16.73
N ASP A 120 -12.94 11.71 -17.23
CA ASP A 120 -12.18 12.93 -17.36
C ASP A 120 -13.07 14.13 -17.05
N LYS A 121 -12.49 15.25 -16.58
CA LYS A 121 -13.22 16.49 -16.33
C LYS A 121 -13.25 17.34 -17.58
N GLN A 122 -14.44 17.59 -18.10
CA GLN A 122 -14.69 18.45 -19.24
C GLN A 122 -15.58 19.63 -18.84
N GLY A 123 -14.96 20.77 -18.59
CA GLY A 123 -15.63 21.93 -17.98
C GLY A 123 -16.09 21.59 -16.55
N ASP A 124 -17.38 21.77 -16.30
CA ASP A 124 -17.97 21.46 -14.98
C ASP A 124 -18.42 20.01 -14.84
N TYR A 125 -18.32 19.20 -15.90
CA TYR A 125 -18.85 17.84 -15.90
C TYR A 125 -17.75 16.80 -15.83
N ILE A 126 -18.00 15.77 -15.01
CA ILE A 126 -17.24 14.53 -15.07
C ILE A 126 -17.82 13.68 -16.20
N THR A 127 -17.01 13.48 -17.23
CA THR A 127 -17.43 12.82 -18.48
C THR A 127 -16.78 11.43 -18.57
N VAL A 128 -17.56 10.44 -18.96
CA VAL A 128 -17.09 9.09 -19.22
C VAL A 128 -16.24 9.10 -20.50
N VAL A 129 -14.96 8.78 -20.37
CA VAL A 129 -14.05 8.56 -21.52
C VAL A 129 -14.37 7.19 -22.14
N SER A 130 -14.42 6.15 -21.29
CA SER A 130 -14.85 4.81 -21.70
C SER A 130 -15.20 3.96 -20.48
N PRO A 131 -16.22 3.11 -20.54
CA PRO A 131 -16.35 2.01 -19.59
C PRO A 131 -15.31 0.93 -19.93
N ILE A 132 -14.81 0.24 -18.89
CA ILE A 132 -13.87 -0.88 -19.04
C ILE A 132 -14.68 -2.14 -19.37
N GLU A 133 -14.30 -2.85 -20.41
CA GLU A 133 -14.99 -4.06 -20.86
C GLU A 133 -15.12 -5.10 -19.74
N GLY A 134 -16.29 -5.74 -19.64
CA GLY A 134 -16.60 -6.77 -18.65
C GLY A 134 -16.94 -6.25 -17.24
N THR A 135 -16.79 -4.94 -16.98
CA THR A 135 -17.08 -4.32 -15.68
C THR A 135 -18.57 -4.04 -15.47
N PRO A 136 -18.99 -3.73 -14.23
CA PRO A 136 -20.39 -3.39 -13.94
C PRO A 136 -20.95 -2.27 -14.81
N ALA A 137 -20.22 -1.17 -14.95
CA ALA A 137 -20.69 -0.02 -15.74
C ALA A 137 -20.84 -0.38 -17.25
N TYR A 138 -19.93 -1.16 -17.79
CA TYR A 138 -20.00 -1.66 -19.17
C TYR A 138 -21.28 -2.51 -19.37
N LYS A 139 -21.54 -3.45 -18.47
CA LYS A 139 -22.72 -4.34 -18.52
C LYS A 139 -24.04 -3.57 -18.39
N MET A 140 -24.03 -2.46 -17.62
CA MET A 140 -25.21 -1.60 -17.46
C MET A 140 -25.43 -0.65 -18.64
N GLY A 141 -24.51 -0.57 -19.61
CA GLY A 141 -24.67 0.26 -20.81
C GLY A 141 -24.28 1.73 -20.62
N ILE A 142 -23.40 2.03 -19.68
CA ILE A 142 -22.71 3.31 -19.62
C ILE A 142 -21.84 3.45 -20.89
N GLN A 143 -21.82 4.64 -21.49
CA GLN A 143 -21.17 4.90 -22.78
C GLN A 143 -20.15 6.04 -22.69
N ALA A 144 -19.19 6.05 -23.63
CA ALA A 144 -18.31 7.18 -23.81
C ALA A 144 -19.13 8.45 -24.14
N GLY A 145 -18.78 9.58 -23.52
CA GLY A 145 -19.47 10.85 -23.65
C GLY A 145 -20.63 11.06 -22.65
N ASP A 146 -21.00 10.06 -21.84
CA ASP A 146 -21.96 10.24 -20.76
C ASP A 146 -21.41 11.21 -19.72
N LYS A 147 -22.20 12.18 -19.28
CA LYS A 147 -21.83 13.15 -18.25
C LYS A 147 -22.47 12.75 -16.93
N ILE A 148 -21.68 12.50 -15.92
CA ILE A 148 -22.15 12.14 -14.59
C ILE A 148 -22.66 13.41 -13.90
N VAL A 149 -23.95 13.48 -13.58
CA VAL A 149 -24.59 14.65 -12.98
C VAL A 149 -24.97 14.44 -11.52
N LYS A 150 -25.24 13.18 -11.09
CA LYS A 150 -25.46 12.84 -9.69
C LYS A 150 -24.84 11.48 -9.34
N VAL A 151 -24.46 11.35 -8.08
CA VAL A 151 -24.06 10.08 -7.45
C VAL A 151 -24.86 9.96 -6.15
N ASP A 152 -25.61 8.87 -5.98
CA ASP A 152 -26.50 8.61 -4.84
C ASP A 152 -27.47 9.78 -4.56
N GLY A 153 -27.96 10.41 -5.64
CA GLY A 153 -28.89 11.56 -5.58
C GLY A 153 -28.22 12.92 -5.37
N GLU A 154 -26.95 12.97 -4.98
CA GLU A 154 -26.20 14.21 -4.77
C GLU A 154 -25.67 14.76 -6.12
N ASN A 155 -25.85 16.06 -6.33
CA ASN A 155 -25.32 16.73 -7.52
C ASN A 155 -23.78 16.77 -7.48
N VAL A 156 -23.13 16.33 -8.56
CA VAL A 156 -21.67 16.28 -8.70
C VAL A 156 -21.13 17.21 -9.79
N VAL A 157 -21.97 18.05 -10.39
CA VAL A 157 -21.54 19.04 -11.39
C VAL A 157 -20.70 20.13 -10.70
N GLY A 158 -19.55 20.42 -11.23
CA GLY A 158 -18.59 21.40 -10.68
C GLY A 158 -17.70 20.87 -9.55
N ILE A 159 -17.95 19.67 -9.02
CA ILE A 159 -17.16 19.05 -7.95
C ILE A 159 -15.80 18.58 -8.50
N ASN A 160 -14.81 18.47 -7.61
CA ASN A 160 -13.50 17.91 -7.95
C ASN A 160 -13.62 16.44 -8.36
N THR A 161 -12.82 16.03 -9.34
CA THR A 161 -12.82 14.66 -9.88
C THR A 161 -12.56 13.60 -8.79
N ASP A 162 -11.60 13.87 -7.88
CA ASP A 162 -11.23 12.93 -6.83
C ASP A 162 -12.39 12.68 -5.85
N ASP A 163 -13.16 13.73 -5.52
CA ASP A 163 -14.32 13.59 -4.65
C ASP A 163 -15.44 12.77 -5.32
N VAL A 164 -15.62 12.92 -6.63
CA VAL A 164 -16.59 12.11 -7.38
C VAL A 164 -16.12 10.66 -7.49
N ILE A 165 -14.81 10.43 -7.71
CA ILE A 165 -14.21 9.09 -7.68
C ILE A 165 -14.43 8.41 -6.34
N LYS A 166 -14.19 9.10 -5.22
CA LYS A 166 -14.42 8.57 -3.86
C LYS A 166 -15.87 8.13 -3.66
N LYS A 167 -16.84 8.89 -4.16
CA LYS A 167 -18.27 8.52 -4.10
C LYS A 167 -18.61 7.31 -4.98
N MET A 168 -17.99 7.17 -6.15
CA MET A 168 -18.22 6.04 -7.06
C MET A 168 -17.51 4.75 -6.62
N ARG A 169 -16.37 4.85 -5.92
CA ARG A 169 -15.67 3.71 -5.33
C ARG A 169 -16.41 3.18 -4.10
N GLY A 170 -16.13 1.94 -3.71
CA GLY A 170 -16.67 1.33 -2.51
C GLY A 170 -16.48 -0.18 -2.52
N GLU A 171 -16.98 -0.82 -1.48
CA GLU A 171 -16.82 -2.26 -1.29
C GLU A 171 -17.55 -3.05 -2.39
N LYS A 172 -16.94 -4.18 -2.80
CA LYS A 172 -17.58 -5.14 -3.70
C LYS A 172 -18.95 -5.54 -3.17
N GLY A 173 -19.95 -5.53 -4.05
CA GLY A 173 -21.33 -5.89 -3.73
C GLY A 173 -22.19 -4.73 -3.21
N SER A 174 -21.60 -3.58 -2.86
CA SER A 174 -22.38 -2.39 -2.49
C SER A 174 -22.98 -1.74 -3.73
N LYS A 175 -24.14 -1.09 -3.57
CA LYS A 175 -24.85 -0.40 -4.64
C LYS A 175 -24.45 1.08 -4.69
N VAL A 176 -24.54 1.65 -5.89
CA VAL A 176 -24.45 3.09 -6.13
C VAL A 176 -25.43 3.47 -7.23
N LEU A 177 -26.09 4.58 -7.08
CA LEU A 177 -26.99 5.16 -8.08
C LEU A 177 -26.26 6.26 -8.85
N ILE A 178 -26.01 6.07 -10.14
CA ILE A 178 -25.39 7.07 -11.02
C ILE A 178 -26.45 7.66 -11.94
N THR A 179 -26.64 8.97 -11.86
CA THR A 179 -27.48 9.71 -12.82
C THR A 179 -26.56 10.35 -13.87
N ILE A 180 -26.82 10.07 -15.13
CA ILE A 180 -26.05 10.62 -16.25
C ILE A 180 -26.92 11.48 -17.16
N SER A 181 -26.26 12.45 -17.83
CA SER A 181 -26.81 13.17 -19.00
C SER A 181 -26.07 12.63 -20.25
N ARG A 182 -26.82 12.05 -21.18
CA ARG A 182 -26.29 11.48 -22.41
C ARG A 182 -26.53 12.42 -23.59
N PRO A 183 -25.50 12.76 -24.39
CA PRO A 183 -25.69 13.56 -25.58
C PRO A 183 -26.80 13.01 -26.50
N GLY A 184 -27.68 13.87 -26.96
CA GLY A 184 -28.84 13.48 -27.80
C GLY A 184 -30.10 13.07 -27.05
N LEU A 185 -30.05 12.90 -25.73
CA LEU A 185 -31.24 12.66 -24.91
C LEU A 185 -31.64 13.91 -24.15
N LYS A 186 -32.97 14.16 -24.02
CA LYS A 186 -33.52 15.28 -23.23
C LYS A 186 -33.52 15.01 -21.74
N ASN A 187 -33.72 13.76 -21.36
CA ASN A 187 -33.84 13.34 -19.96
C ASN A 187 -32.56 12.67 -19.49
N THR A 188 -32.28 12.77 -18.21
CA THR A 188 -31.21 12.02 -17.55
C THR A 188 -31.59 10.53 -17.45
N LEU A 189 -30.58 9.69 -17.33
CA LEU A 189 -30.72 8.25 -17.14
C LEU A 189 -30.15 7.88 -15.78
N ASP A 190 -30.87 7.03 -15.05
CA ASP A 190 -30.45 6.51 -13.74
C ASP A 190 -29.97 5.06 -13.90
N PHE A 191 -28.80 4.76 -13.32
CA PHE A 191 -28.19 3.43 -13.30
C PHE A 191 -27.88 3.03 -11.87
N GLU A 192 -28.63 2.05 -11.33
CA GLU A 192 -28.23 1.38 -10.08
C GLU A 192 -27.19 0.32 -10.41
N ILE A 193 -25.95 0.54 -9.98
CA ILE A 193 -24.82 -0.32 -10.33
C ILE A 193 -24.31 -0.97 -9.04
N ILE A 194 -24.10 -2.29 -9.09
CA ILE A 194 -23.43 -3.04 -8.01
C ILE A 194 -21.93 -2.97 -8.25
N ARG A 195 -21.19 -2.43 -7.26
CA ARG A 195 -19.73 -2.35 -7.34
C ARG A 195 -19.10 -3.74 -7.38
N ASP A 196 -18.04 -3.89 -8.15
CA ASP A 196 -17.24 -5.11 -8.21
C ASP A 196 -15.75 -4.77 -8.13
N ILE A 197 -14.89 -5.79 -7.99
CA ILE A 197 -13.45 -5.61 -8.07
C ILE A 197 -13.07 -5.33 -9.52
N ILE A 198 -12.49 -4.16 -9.74
CA ILE A 198 -11.98 -3.71 -11.03
C ILE A 198 -10.47 -3.92 -11.06
N LYS A 199 -10.00 -4.79 -11.95
CA LYS A 199 -8.58 -5.08 -12.12
C LYS A 199 -7.93 -4.05 -13.04
N ILE A 200 -6.81 -3.51 -12.58
CA ILE A 200 -5.96 -2.59 -13.36
C ILE A 200 -4.83 -3.41 -13.94
N LYS A 201 -4.82 -3.59 -15.26
CA LYS A 201 -3.74 -4.28 -15.94
C LYS A 201 -2.42 -3.52 -15.82
N SER A 202 -1.38 -4.21 -15.36
CA SER A 202 0.00 -3.73 -15.42
C SER A 202 0.49 -3.69 -16.86
N ILE A 203 0.06 -4.66 -17.67
CA ILE A 203 0.43 -4.81 -19.06
C ILE A 203 -0.80 -4.56 -19.96
N PRO A 204 -1.07 -3.29 -20.31
CA PRO A 204 -2.21 -2.95 -21.16
C PRO A 204 -2.03 -3.39 -22.62
N TYR A 205 -0.77 -3.50 -23.07
CA TYR A 205 -0.43 -3.83 -24.44
C TYR A 205 0.68 -4.88 -24.50
N ALA A 206 0.40 -6.00 -25.18
CA ALA A 206 1.35 -7.03 -25.58
C ALA A 206 0.96 -7.52 -26.98
N PHE A 207 1.82 -7.35 -27.97
CA PHE A 207 1.56 -7.74 -29.36
C PHE A 207 2.85 -7.89 -30.16
N LYS A 208 2.78 -8.63 -31.27
CA LYS A 208 3.87 -8.80 -32.20
C LYS A 208 3.83 -7.72 -33.29
N LEU A 209 4.97 -7.07 -33.50
CA LEU A 209 5.18 -6.13 -34.60
C LEU A 209 5.46 -6.89 -35.93
N ASP A 210 5.24 -6.23 -37.06
CA ASP A 210 5.40 -6.80 -38.40
C ASP A 210 6.81 -7.36 -38.65
N ASN A 211 7.83 -6.80 -38.01
CA ASN A 211 9.23 -7.26 -38.13
C ASN A 211 9.55 -8.48 -37.24
N GLY A 212 8.57 -9.09 -36.58
CA GLY A 212 8.75 -10.23 -35.70
C GLY A 212 9.30 -9.91 -34.33
N ILE A 213 9.25 -8.64 -33.88
CA ILE A 213 9.59 -8.21 -32.53
C ILE A 213 8.33 -8.20 -31.68
N GLY A 214 8.35 -8.83 -30.50
CA GLY A 214 7.32 -8.68 -29.50
C GLY A 214 7.42 -7.31 -28.82
N TYR A 215 6.30 -6.67 -28.57
CA TYR A 215 6.21 -5.43 -27.80
C TYR A 215 5.36 -5.68 -26.57
N ILE A 216 5.89 -5.31 -25.40
CA ILE A 216 5.19 -5.34 -24.11
C ILE A 216 5.34 -3.99 -23.45
N ARG A 217 4.23 -3.38 -23.02
CA ARG A 217 4.27 -2.17 -22.18
C ARG A 217 3.93 -2.52 -20.73
N ILE A 218 4.85 -2.25 -19.81
CA ILE A 218 4.60 -2.34 -18.37
C ILE A 218 4.31 -0.93 -17.85
N ARG A 219 3.07 -0.68 -17.46
CA ARG A 219 2.60 0.64 -17.01
C ARG A 219 3.06 0.95 -15.58
N GLN A 220 3.02 -0.06 -14.71
CA GLN A 220 3.44 0.03 -13.30
C GLN A 220 3.71 -1.39 -12.78
N PHE A 221 4.38 -1.49 -11.63
CA PHE A 221 4.61 -2.78 -10.96
C PHE A 221 3.58 -2.98 -9.85
N ASN A 222 2.42 -3.56 -10.16
CA ASN A 222 1.41 -3.98 -9.17
C ASN A 222 1.51 -5.50 -8.91
N ALA A 223 0.70 -6.01 -7.99
CA ALA A 223 0.76 -7.42 -7.54
C ALA A 223 0.50 -8.48 -8.63
N ASN A 224 0.10 -8.08 -9.83
CA ASN A 224 -0.17 -8.99 -10.95
C ASN A 224 0.86 -8.89 -12.09
N THR A 225 1.88 -8.03 -11.96
CA THR A 225 2.77 -7.67 -13.08
C THR A 225 3.55 -8.86 -13.61
N SER A 226 4.18 -9.64 -12.74
CA SER A 226 4.98 -10.81 -13.12
C SER A 226 4.13 -11.88 -13.79
N SER A 227 2.91 -12.12 -13.28
CA SER A 227 1.98 -13.08 -13.88
C SER A 227 1.44 -12.64 -15.24
N GLU A 228 1.11 -11.35 -15.40
CA GLU A 228 0.69 -10.76 -16.67
C GLU A 228 1.83 -10.77 -17.70
N LEU A 229 3.07 -10.53 -17.24
CA LEU A 229 4.25 -10.59 -18.09
C LEU A 229 4.47 -12.01 -18.62
N ARG A 230 4.46 -13.01 -17.76
CA ARG A 230 4.63 -14.43 -18.14
C ARG A 230 3.59 -14.84 -19.16
N GLN A 231 2.32 -14.52 -18.91
CA GLN A 231 1.24 -14.82 -19.87
C GLN A 231 1.45 -14.12 -21.21
N SER A 232 1.93 -12.88 -21.19
CA SER A 232 2.22 -12.12 -22.42
C SER A 232 3.39 -12.71 -23.19
N LEU A 233 4.47 -13.11 -22.48
CA LEU A 233 5.63 -13.77 -23.08
C LEU A 233 5.24 -15.10 -23.72
N ASP A 234 4.51 -15.96 -23.00
CA ASP A 234 4.01 -17.25 -23.53
C ASP A 234 3.20 -17.08 -24.82
N THR A 235 2.40 -16.03 -24.90
CA THR A 235 1.59 -15.73 -26.09
C THR A 235 2.47 -15.30 -27.26
N LEU A 236 3.39 -14.37 -27.04
CA LEU A 236 4.29 -13.85 -28.05
C LEU A 236 5.28 -14.91 -28.57
N GLU A 237 5.77 -15.78 -27.68
CA GLU A 237 6.63 -16.91 -28.06
C GLU A 237 5.92 -17.89 -28.99
N LYS A 238 4.64 -18.22 -28.71
CA LYS A 238 3.80 -19.04 -29.60
C LYS A 238 3.59 -18.37 -30.96
N GLU A 239 3.56 -17.04 -31.03
CA GLU A 239 3.51 -16.28 -32.27
C GLU A 239 4.85 -16.24 -33.04
N GLY A 240 5.91 -16.80 -32.45
CA GLY A 240 7.24 -16.89 -33.05
C GLY A 240 7.95 -15.55 -33.17
N ILE A 241 8.01 -14.80 -32.03
CA ILE A 241 8.85 -13.60 -31.99
C ILE A 241 10.32 -13.99 -32.00
N ARG A 242 11.19 -13.10 -32.52
CA ARG A 242 12.66 -13.27 -32.57
C ARG A 242 13.39 -12.28 -31.68
N GLY A 243 12.67 -11.41 -30.99
CA GLY A 243 13.18 -10.43 -30.06
C GLY A 243 12.05 -9.75 -29.31
N LEU A 244 12.37 -9.07 -28.24
CA LEU A 244 11.39 -8.41 -27.35
C LEU A 244 11.78 -6.97 -27.10
N LEU A 245 10.81 -6.06 -27.11
CA LEU A 245 10.88 -4.69 -26.66
C LEU A 245 9.95 -4.52 -25.46
N ILE A 246 10.54 -4.14 -24.32
CA ILE A 246 9.80 -3.80 -23.11
C ILE A 246 9.77 -2.29 -22.97
N ASP A 247 8.57 -1.71 -22.95
CA ASP A 247 8.36 -0.28 -22.81
C ASP A 247 8.00 0.07 -21.36
N LEU A 248 8.94 0.76 -20.69
CA LEU A 248 8.79 1.25 -19.31
C LEU A 248 8.60 2.78 -19.26
N ARG A 249 8.35 3.43 -20.38
CA ARG A 249 8.15 4.90 -20.40
C ARG A 249 6.93 5.28 -19.58
N PHE A 250 7.11 6.29 -18.69
CA PHE A 250 6.11 6.76 -17.73
C PHE A 250 5.67 5.69 -16.70
N ASN A 251 6.50 4.66 -16.47
CA ASN A 251 6.31 3.74 -15.38
C ASN A 251 6.86 4.39 -14.09
N PRO A 252 6.03 4.63 -13.07
CA PRO A 252 6.47 5.26 -11.81
C PRO A 252 7.18 4.27 -10.86
N GLY A 253 7.29 3.00 -11.22
CA GLY A 253 7.73 1.92 -10.34
C GLY A 253 6.57 1.12 -9.76
N GLY A 254 6.68 0.72 -8.49
CA GLY A 254 5.68 -0.08 -7.78
C GLY A 254 6.30 -1.08 -6.82
N LEU A 255 5.76 -2.28 -6.75
CA LEU A 255 6.21 -3.35 -5.85
C LEU A 255 7.59 -3.87 -6.25
N LEU A 256 8.54 -3.84 -5.31
CA LEU A 256 9.90 -4.29 -5.52
C LEU A 256 9.99 -5.79 -5.84
N ASN A 257 9.19 -6.62 -5.14
CA ASN A 257 9.10 -8.06 -5.42
C ASN A 257 8.64 -8.33 -6.87
N GLU A 258 7.65 -7.61 -7.38
CA GLU A 258 7.18 -7.76 -8.75
C GLU A 258 8.24 -7.33 -9.78
N ALA A 259 9.04 -6.30 -9.46
CA ALA A 259 10.17 -5.91 -10.30
C ALA A 259 11.26 -6.99 -10.31
N ILE A 260 11.56 -7.61 -9.17
CA ILE A 260 12.50 -8.73 -9.05
C ILE A 260 11.99 -9.92 -9.86
N ASP A 261 10.73 -10.30 -9.71
CA ASP A 261 10.12 -11.42 -10.43
C ASP A 261 10.09 -11.17 -11.95
N THR A 262 9.84 -9.92 -12.37
CA THR A 262 9.94 -9.48 -13.76
C THR A 262 11.37 -9.68 -14.31
N VAL A 263 12.38 -9.30 -13.55
CA VAL A 263 13.80 -9.49 -13.98
C VAL A 263 14.15 -10.97 -14.04
N ASN A 264 13.64 -11.80 -13.13
CA ASN A 264 13.87 -13.23 -13.09
C ASN A 264 13.35 -13.98 -14.33
N GLU A 265 12.40 -13.43 -15.08
CA GLU A 265 11.97 -14.01 -16.36
C GLU A 265 13.09 -13.94 -17.43
N PHE A 266 14.09 -13.06 -17.27
CA PHE A 266 15.14 -12.83 -18.28
C PHE A 266 16.54 -13.27 -17.81
N ILE A 267 16.79 -13.35 -16.50
CA ILE A 267 18.08 -13.74 -15.96
C ILE A 267 17.97 -15.09 -15.25
N GLY A 268 18.61 -16.12 -15.81
CA GLY A 268 18.66 -17.44 -15.19
C GLY A 268 19.63 -17.51 -14.00
N GLY A 269 19.33 -18.40 -13.06
CA GLY A 269 20.16 -18.70 -11.89
C GLY A 269 19.97 -17.74 -10.71
N GLU A 270 20.58 -18.08 -9.58
CA GLU A 270 20.56 -17.25 -8.37
C GLU A 270 21.52 -16.06 -8.53
N LYS A 271 21.00 -14.94 -9.00
CA LYS A 271 21.76 -13.69 -9.17
C LYS A 271 21.17 -12.61 -8.27
N LEU A 272 22.04 -11.81 -7.66
CA LEU A 272 21.63 -10.64 -6.91
C LEU A 272 21.08 -9.59 -7.88
N VAL A 273 19.78 -9.29 -7.79
CA VAL A 273 19.10 -8.25 -8.57
C VAL A 273 19.18 -6.91 -7.85
N VAL A 274 18.88 -6.91 -6.55
CA VAL A 274 18.83 -5.71 -5.71
C VAL A 274 19.06 -6.12 -4.26
N PHE A 275 19.56 -5.20 -3.44
CA PHE A 275 19.60 -5.36 -1.98
C PHE A 275 19.24 -4.05 -1.30
N THR A 276 18.68 -4.15 -0.12
CA THR A 276 18.43 -3.00 0.75
C THR A 276 19.50 -2.94 1.85
N LYS A 277 19.90 -1.73 2.24
CA LYS A 277 20.82 -1.51 3.34
C LYS A 277 20.27 -0.39 4.22
N GLY A 278 20.03 -0.70 5.48
CA GLY A 278 19.53 0.24 6.46
C GLY A 278 20.31 0.18 7.78
N ARG A 279 20.03 1.13 8.67
CA ARG A 279 20.56 1.14 10.04
C ARG A 279 20.00 -0.02 10.87
N VAL A 280 18.77 -0.40 10.61
CA VAL A 280 18.09 -1.53 11.27
C VAL A 280 18.29 -2.77 10.40
N PRO A 281 18.90 -3.87 10.91
CA PRO A 281 19.22 -5.05 10.12
C PRO A 281 18.03 -5.78 9.48
N GLN A 282 16.83 -5.46 9.91
CA GLN A 282 15.59 -6.11 9.46
C GLN A 282 15.01 -5.47 8.17
N TYR A 283 15.59 -4.36 7.71
CA TYR A 283 15.14 -3.62 6.52
C TYR A 283 16.24 -3.49 5.48
#